data_adb45b01685dfba5a2a9bac0264c556e
#
_entry.id   adb45b01685dfba5a2a9bac0264c556e
#
_cell.length_a   1.000
_cell.length_b   1.000
_cell.length_c   1.000
_cell.angle_alpha   90.00
_cell.angle_beta   90.00
_cell.angle_gamma   90.00
#
_symmetry.space_group_name_H-M   'P 1'
#
loop_
_entity.id
_entity.type
_entity.pdbx_description
1 polymer ?
#
loop_
_entity_poly.entity_id
_entity_poly.type
_entity_poly.pdbx_seq_one_letter_code
_entity_poly.pdbx_strand_id
1 'polypeptide(L)'
;LNRDPREIPSPLIGQPAPAFALKQLDSDATLSPTDMQGKVWMLNVWASWCVACRDEHPVLVAFAREHAVPIIGLNYKEIQPQETALAQLPTEQKLQAARERARQWLAKHGGNPYQASVMDLDGRVGIQYGVYGVPETYVIDRQGVIRFKHVGAVTDRKSTRLNSSH
;
A
#
# COMPACT_ATOMS: atom_id res chain seq x y z
N LEU A 1 7.85 -12.62 -22.38
CA LEU A 1 6.92 -13.21 -23.32
C LEU A 1 5.61 -13.59 -22.64
N ASN A 2 5.65 -14.32 -21.53
CA ASN A 2 4.42 -14.67 -20.79
C ASN A 2 4.18 -13.71 -19.62
N ARG A 3 4.45 -12.44 -19.86
CA ARG A 3 4.29 -11.43 -18.84
C ARG A 3 2.81 -11.10 -18.66
N ASP A 4 2.39 -11.00 -17.41
CA ASP A 4 1.05 -10.51 -17.09
C ASP A 4 0.92 -9.07 -17.60
N PRO A 5 -0.13 -8.74 -18.37
CA PRO A 5 -0.30 -7.37 -18.88
C PRO A 5 -0.42 -6.31 -17.81
N ARG A 6 -0.69 -6.72 -16.54
CA ARG A 6 -0.75 -5.79 -15.41
C ARG A 6 0.61 -5.59 -14.75
N GLU A 7 1.63 -6.34 -15.16
CA GLU A 7 3.01 -6.15 -14.70
C GLU A 7 3.68 -5.15 -15.61
N ILE A 8 3.55 -3.90 -15.26
CA ILE A 8 4.05 -2.82 -16.10
C ILE A 8 5.50 -2.55 -15.77
N PRO A 9 6.39 -2.51 -16.78
CA PRO A 9 7.78 -2.11 -16.52
C PRO A 9 7.81 -0.75 -15.84
N SER A 10 8.63 -0.63 -14.81
CA SER A 10 8.78 0.60 -14.04
C SER A 10 10.25 0.96 -13.98
N PRO A 11 10.60 2.25 -14.16
CA PRO A 11 11.97 2.69 -13.97
C PRO A 11 12.47 2.51 -12.54
N LEU A 12 11.57 2.26 -11.59
CA LEU A 12 11.93 2.04 -10.20
C LEU A 12 12.41 0.62 -9.90
N ILE A 13 12.17 -0.34 -10.79
CA ILE A 13 12.67 -1.70 -10.60
C ILE A 13 14.20 -1.67 -10.60
N GLY A 14 14.79 -2.22 -9.56
CA GLY A 14 16.25 -2.20 -9.38
C GLY A 14 16.76 -0.93 -8.72
N GLN A 15 15.88 -0.01 -8.34
CA GLN A 15 16.25 1.23 -7.68
C GLN A 15 15.85 1.20 -6.21
N PRO A 16 16.50 1.99 -5.34
CA PRO A 16 16.06 2.12 -3.96
C PRO A 16 14.61 2.59 -3.90
N ALA A 17 13.84 2.02 -2.98
CA ALA A 17 12.48 2.47 -2.73
C ALA A 17 12.48 3.95 -2.36
N PRO A 18 11.67 4.79 -3.02
CA PRO A 18 11.60 6.21 -2.68
C PRO A 18 11.36 6.43 -1.18
N ALA A 19 12.10 7.36 -0.60
CA ALA A 19 12.01 7.67 0.81
C ALA A 19 10.69 8.36 1.13
N PHE A 20 10.14 8.05 2.29
CA PHE A 20 9.03 8.79 2.86
C PHE A 20 9.10 8.71 4.38
N ALA A 21 8.39 9.60 5.05
CA ALA A 21 8.17 9.55 6.48
C ALA A 21 6.73 10.03 6.69
N LEU A 22 5.82 9.09 6.93
CA LEU A 22 4.38 9.38 7.03
C LEU A 22 3.83 8.87 8.35
N LYS A 23 2.88 9.60 8.91
CA LYS A 23 2.13 9.13 10.07
C LYS A 23 1.33 7.89 9.70
N GLN A 24 1.17 7.03 10.68
CA GLN A 24 0.51 5.75 10.52
C GLN A 24 -0.99 5.85 10.75
N LEU A 25 -1.70 4.82 10.32
CA LEU A 25 -3.15 4.67 10.55
C LEU A 25 -3.46 4.66 12.05
N ASP A 26 -2.67 3.96 12.84
CA ASP A 26 -2.94 3.73 14.26
C ASP A 26 -1.93 4.41 15.19
N SER A 27 -1.11 5.32 14.68
CA SER A 27 -0.10 6.00 15.49
C SER A 27 0.32 7.31 14.82
N ASP A 28 0.64 8.30 15.63
CA ASP A 28 1.25 9.55 15.14
C ASP A 28 2.74 9.41 14.87
N ALA A 29 3.37 8.32 15.30
CA ALA A 29 4.74 8.04 14.94
C ALA A 29 4.84 7.85 13.43
N THR A 30 5.89 8.38 12.83
CA THR A 30 6.13 8.19 11.40
C THR A 30 6.75 6.82 11.15
N LEU A 31 6.49 6.29 9.95
CA LEU A 31 7.16 5.10 9.44
C LEU A 31 7.83 5.46 8.12
N SER A 32 9.00 4.91 7.89
CA SER A 32 9.75 5.12 6.66
C SER A 32 10.32 3.80 6.15
N PRO A 33 10.73 3.72 4.86
CA PRO A 33 11.32 2.50 4.32
C PRO A 33 12.57 2.03 5.09
N THR A 34 13.31 2.93 5.71
CA THR A 34 14.49 2.56 6.51
C THR A 34 14.12 1.72 7.72
N ASP A 35 12.90 1.85 8.24
CA ASP A 35 12.42 1.01 9.34
C ASP A 35 12.26 -0.46 8.94
N MET A 36 12.21 -0.72 7.64
CA MET A 36 12.07 -2.07 7.08
C MET A 36 13.41 -2.65 6.59
N GLN A 37 14.51 -1.93 6.77
CA GLN A 37 15.81 -2.37 6.30
C GLN A 37 16.18 -3.73 6.88
N GLY A 38 16.75 -4.60 6.03
CA GLY A 38 17.13 -5.95 6.42
C GLY A 38 16.02 -6.98 6.28
N LYS A 39 14.82 -6.56 5.90
CA LYS A 39 13.67 -7.44 5.68
C LYS A 39 13.20 -7.33 4.24
N VAL A 40 12.73 -8.46 3.69
CA VAL A 40 11.90 -8.42 2.48
C VAL A 40 10.51 -7.99 2.92
N TRP A 41 9.92 -7.05 2.22
CA TRP A 41 8.59 -6.55 2.57
C TRP A 41 7.81 -6.13 1.34
N MET A 42 6.51 -6.02 1.50
CA MET A 42 5.62 -5.58 0.45
C MET A 42 5.01 -4.23 0.82
N LEU A 43 4.90 -3.36 -0.17
CA LEU A 43 4.15 -2.12 -0.07
C LEU A 43 2.90 -2.28 -0.92
N ASN A 44 1.74 -2.14 -0.30
CA ASN A 44 0.46 -2.24 -0.99
C ASN A 44 -0.26 -0.91 -0.92
N VAL A 45 -0.52 -0.33 -2.09
CA VAL A 45 -1.23 0.94 -2.22
C VAL A 45 -2.73 0.66 -2.26
N TRP A 46 -3.47 1.25 -1.34
CA TRP A 46 -4.90 0.98 -1.17
C TRP A 46 -5.67 2.22 -0.74
N ALA A 47 -6.99 2.16 -0.85
CA ALA A 47 -7.88 3.17 -0.32
C ALA A 47 -9.28 2.58 -0.16
N SER A 48 -10.08 3.12 0.73
CA SER A 48 -11.44 2.63 0.94
C SER A 48 -12.35 2.88 -0.27
N TRP A 49 -12.09 3.91 -1.05
CA TRP A 49 -12.88 4.23 -2.25
C TRP A 49 -12.53 3.33 -3.45
N CYS A 50 -11.54 2.49 -3.33
CA CYS A 50 -11.03 1.67 -4.44
C CYS A 50 -11.79 0.33 -4.49
N VAL A 51 -12.58 0.11 -5.54
CA VAL A 51 -13.38 -1.13 -5.68
C VAL A 51 -12.48 -2.35 -5.84
N ALA A 52 -11.44 -2.26 -6.67
CA ALA A 52 -10.53 -3.39 -6.89
C ALA A 52 -9.73 -3.75 -5.62
N CYS A 53 -9.53 -2.81 -4.71
CA CYS A 53 -8.89 -3.11 -3.43
C CYS A 53 -9.73 -4.08 -2.59
N ARG A 54 -11.05 -3.98 -2.69
CA ARG A 54 -11.95 -4.90 -2.01
C ARG A 54 -11.79 -6.33 -2.54
N ASP A 55 -11.56 -6.46 -3.85
CA ASP A 55 -11.43 -7.79 -4.47
C ASP A 55 -10.13 -8.48 -4.06
N GLU A 56 -9.05 -7.72 -3.86
CA GLU A 56 -7.77 -8.32 -3.46
C GLU A 56 -7.67 -8.53 -1.94
N HIS A 57 -8.47 -7.84 -1.15
CA HIS A 57 -8.29 -7.80 0.31
C HIS A 57 -8.26 -9.18 0.97
N PRO A 58 -9.17 -10.12 0.62
CA PRO A 58 -9.09 -11.46 1.20
C PRO A 58 -7.78 -12.18 0.89
N VAL A 59 -7.20 -11.94 -0.28
CA VAL A 59 -5.93 -12.54 -0.67
C VAL A 59 -4.80 -11.99 0.22
N LEU A 60 -4.79 -10.68 0.47
CA LEU A 60 -3.81 -10.06 1.36
C LEU A 60 -3.95 -10.55 2.79
N VAL A 61 -5.18 -10.69 3.29
CA VAL A 61 -5.44 -11.21 4.64
C VAL A 61 -4.90 -12.63 4.77
N ALA A 62 -5.19 -13.50 3.79
CA ALA A 62 -4.69 -14.88 3.79
C ALA A 62 -3.16 -14.91 3.71
N PHE A 63 -2.58 -14.10 2.84
CA PHE A 63 -1.11 -14.00 2.69
C PHE A 63 -0.45 -13.60 4.02
N ALA A 64 -1.01 -12.60 4.70
CA ALA A 64 -0.45 -12.10 5.96
C ALA A 64 -0.47 -13.18 7.06
N ARG A 65 -1.46 -14.08 7.04
CA ARG A 65 -1.54 -15.19 8.00
C ARG A 65 -0.55 -16.29 7.70
N GLU A 66 -0.24 -16.53 6.43
CA GLU A 66 0.49 -17.71 5.97
C GLU A 66 1.98 -17.45 5.77
N HIS A 67 2.37 -16.20 5.63
CA HIS A 67 3.74 -15.85 5.23
C HIS A 67 4.35 -14.84 6.20
N ALA A 68 5.67 -14.95 6.37
CA ALA A 68 6.44 -14.08 7.25
C ALA A 68 6.81 -12.74 6.62
N VAL A 69 6.41 -12.49 5.36
CA VAL A 69 6.71 -11.24 4.66
C VAL A 69 5.73 -10.18 5.13
N PRO A 70 6.20 -9.11 5.80
CA PRO A 70 5.30 -8.06 6.26
C PRO A 70 4.77 -7.24 5.10
N ILE A 71 3.51 -6.83 5.21
CA ILE A 71 2.87 -5.93 4.26
C ILE A 71 2.69 -4.59 4.93
N ILE A 72 3.22 -3.54 4.31
CA ILE A 72 2.98 -2.16 4.72
C ILE A 72 1.96 -1.57 3.76
N GLY A 73 0.87 -1.04 4.32
CA GLY A 73 -0.14 -0.36 3.51
C GLY A 73 0.26 1.09 3.26
N LEU A 74 0.11 1.54 2.04
CA LEU A 74 0.17 2.96 1.70
C LEU A 74 -1.26 3.38 1.37
N ASN A 75 -1.92 4.02 2.35
CA ASN A 75 -3.29 4.49 2.15
C ASN A 75 -3.23 5.78 1.32
N TYR A 76 -3.71 5.70 0.09
CA TYR A 76 -3.49 6.71 -0.93
C TYR A 76 -4.71 7.60 -1.06
N LYS A 77 -4.55 8.87 -0.69
CA LYS A 77 -5.58 9.91 -0.87
C LYS A 77 -6.97 9.43 -0.43
N GLU A 78 -7.05 8.97 0.80
CA GLU A 78 -8.31 8.44 1.35
C GLU A 78 -9.47 9.41 1.19
N ILE A 79 -9.20 10.69 1.42
CA ILE A 79 -10.18 11.76 1.19
C ILE A 79 -9.94 12.33 -0.20
N GLN A 80 -10.94 12.24 -1.06
CA GLN A 80 -10.84 12.69 -2.45
C GLN A 80 -11.19 14.17 -2.56
N PRO A 81 -10.62 14.90 -3.55
CA PRO A 81 -10.90 16.35 -3.71
C PRO A 81 -12.38 16.69 -3.88
N GLN A 82 -13.15 15.80 -4.49
CA GLN A 82 -14.59 16.03 -4.70
C GLN A 82 -15.41 15.93 -3.43
N GLU A 83 -14.85 15.38 -2.36
CA GLU A 83 -15.48 15.35 -1.04
C GLU A 83 -15.19 16.67 -0.32
N THR A 84 -15.76 17.75 -0.82
CA THR A 84 -15.35 19.11 -0.49
C THR A 84 -15.35 19.42 1.00
N ALA A 85 -16.36 18.95 1.74
CA ALA A 85 -16.42 19.20 3.18
C ALA A 85 -15.22 18.61 3.92
N LEU A 86 -14.85 17.36 3.62
CA LEU A 86 -13.71 16.70 4.24
C LEU A 86 -12.38 17.20 3.69
N ALA A 87 -12.33 17.45 2.37
CA ALA A 87 -11.09 17.87 1.73
C ALA A 87 -10.61 19.25 2.22
N GLN A 88 -11.54 20.09 2.68
CA GLN A 88 -11.24 21.43 3.18
C GLN A 88 -10.90 21.49 4.66
N LEU A 89 -11.01 20.37 5.38
CA LEU A 89 -10.65 20.33 6.80
C LEU A 89 -9.17 20.65 7.00
N PRO A 90 -8.82 21.26 8.13
CA PRO A 90 -7.41 21.34 8.52
C PRO A 90 -6.77 19.96 8.51
N THR A 91 -5.47 19.91 8.20
CA THR A 91 -4.74 18.66 7.98
C THR A 91 -4.95 17.64 9.09
N GLU A 92 -4.87 18.05 10.35
CA GLU A 92 -5.02 17.12 11.47
C GLU A 92 -6.42 16.50 11.52
N GLN A 93 -7.46 17.32 11.30
CA GLN A 93 -8.83 16.82 11.28
C GLN A 93 -9.08 15.93 10.06
N LYS A 94 -8.50 16.30 8.92
CA LYS A 94 -8.56 15.48 7.70
C LYS A 94 -7.91 14.12 7.92
N LEU A 95 -6.77 14.09 8.60
CA LEU A 95 -6.08 12.85 8.94
C LEU A 95 -6.96 11.96 9.83
N GLN A 96 -7.61 12.53 10.84
CA GLN A 96 -8.48 11.75 11.71
C GLN A 96 -9.69 11.18 10.96
N ALA A 97 -10.29 11.96 10.07
CA ALA A 97 -11.40 11.48 9.25
C ALA A 97 -10.94 10.35 8.33
N ALA A 98 -9.79 10.49 7.72
CA ALA A 98 -9.21 9.46 6.85
C ALA A 98 -8.92 8.18 7.63
N ARG A 99 -8.32 8.29 8.81
CA ARG A 99 -8.03 7.14 9.69
C ARG A 99 -9.30 6.39 10.06
N GLU A 100 -10.33 7.11 10.47
CA GLU A 100 -11.57 6.47 10.89
C GLU A 100 -12.20 5.70 9.75
N ARG A 101 -12.29 6.30 8.56
CA ARG A 101 -12.88 5.65 7.39
C ARG A 101 -12.06 4.44 6.97
N ALA A 102 -10.74 4.55 6.97
CA ALA A 102 -9.85 3.45 6.63
C ALA A 102 -9.99 2.28 7.60
N ARG A 103 -10.06 2.54 8.91
CA ARG A 103 -10.25 1.50 9.92
C ARG A 103 -11.60 0.79 9.77
N GLN A 104 -12.66 1.55 9.54
CA GLN A 104 -13.99 0.98 9.32
C GLN A 104 -13.99 0.07 8.10
N TRP A 105 -13.34 0.48 7.03
CA TRP A 105 -13.25 -0.32 5.81
C TRP A 105 -12.51 -1.65 6.07
N LEU A 106 -11.38 -1.60 6.77
CA LEU A 106 -10.62 -2.81 7.10
C LEU A 106 -11.46 -3.77 7.95
N ALA A 107 -12.15 -3.27 8.97
CA ALA A 107 -13.00 -4.08 9.82
C ALA A 107 -14.14 -4.73 9.02
N LYS A 108 -14.72 -3.98 8.09
CA LYS A 108 -15.84 -4.47 7.26
C LYS A 108 -15.40 -5.55 6.26
N HIS A 109 -14.16 -5.50 5.80
CA HIS A 109 -13.70 -6.38 4.72
C HIS A 109 -12.74 -7.48 5.18
N GLY A 110 -12.87 -7.94 6.42
CA GLY A 110 -12.19 -9.14 6.87
C GLY A 110 -10.94 -8.92 7.71
N GLY A 111 -10.66 -7.69 8.09
CA GLY A 111 -9.56 -7.39 9.01
C GLY A 111 -8.39 -6.68 8.34
N ASN A 112 -7.32 -6.53 9.11
CA ASN A 112 -6.16 -5.73 8.72
C ASN A 112 -4.97 -6.64 8.40
N PRO A 113 -4.59 -6.78 7.12
CA PRO A 113 -3.43 -7.58 6.73
C PRO A 113 -2.11 -6.85 6.93
N TYR A 114 -2.13 -5.55 7.20
CA TYR A 114 -0.94 -4.72 7.22
C TYR A 114 -0.28 -4.76 8.59
N GLN A 115 1.03 -4.92 8.61
CA GLN A 115 1.82 -4.70 9.83
C GLN A 115 1.66 -3.26 10.30
N ALA A 116 1.64 -2.34 9.35
CA ALA A 116 1.31 -0.93 9.57
C ALA A 116 0.79 -0.36 8.26
N SER A 117 -0.05 0.66 8.35
CA SER A 117 -0.41 1.47 7.18
C SER A 117 0.01 2.90 7.42
N VAL A 118 0.54 3.54 6.38
CA VAL A 118 0.90 4.96 6.42
C VAL A 118 -0.11 5.76 5.62
N MET A 119 -0.33 7.01 6.02
CA MET A 119 -1.39 7.84 5.48
C MET A 119 -0.81 8.88 4.52
N ASP A 120 -0.98 8.63 3.23
CA ASP A 120 -0.51 9.52 2.16
C ASP A 120 -1.66 10.43 1.72
N LEU A 121 -1.99 11.41 2.58
CA LEU A 121 -3.18 12.23 2.40
C LEU A 121 -3.19 13.01 1.09
N ASP A 122 -2.06 13.57 0.69
CA ASP A 122 -1.96 14.40 -0.51
C ASP A 122 -1.48 13.61 -1.74
N GLY A 123 -1.12 12.34 -1.58
CA GLY A 123 -0.71 11.49 -2.68
C GLY A 123 0.73 11.68 -3.16
N ARG A 124 1.54 12.49 -2.47
CA ARG A 124 2.91 12.77 -2.90
C ARG A 124 3.78 11.53 -2.94
N VAL A 125 3.64 10.66 -1.94
CA VAL A 125 4.43 9.43 -1.89
C VAL A 125 4.00 8.49 -3.01
N GLY A 126 2.71 8.35 -3.25
CA GLY A 126 2.21 7.57 -4.38
C GLY A 126 2.79 8.05 -5.71
N ILE A 127 2.85 9.37 -5.91
CA ILE A 127 3.45 9.95 -7.11
C ILE A 127 4.93 9.54 -7.23
N GLN A 128 5.68 9.59 -6.15
CA GLN A 128 7.10 9.20 -6.15
C GLN A 128 7.28 7.72 -6.52
N TYR A 129 6.34 6.87 -6.14
CA TYR A 129 6.35 5.45 -6.51
C TYR A 129 5.79 5.18 -7.90
N GLY A 130 5.36 6.22 -8.61
CA GLY A 130 4.80 6.06 -9.93
C GLY A 130 3.40 5.45 -9.92
N VAL A 131 2.64 5.62 -8.83
CA VAL A 131 1.27 5.13 -8.74
C VAL A 131 0.40 5.89 -9.74
N TYR A 132 -0.23 5.15 -10.64
CA TYR A 132 -1.22 5.72 -11.55
C TYR A 132 -2.58 5.06 -11.44
N GLY A 133 -2.68 4.01 -10.67
CA GLY A 133 -3.93 3.33 -10.36
C GLY A 133 -3.81 2.60 -9.04
N VAL A 134 -4.94 2.39 -8.37
CA VAL A 134 -5.01 1.67 -7.10
C VAL A 134 -5.85 0.42 -7.35
N PRO A 135 -5.45 -0.75 -6.86
CA PRO A 135 -4.29 -1.03 -6.03
C PRO A 135 -3.01 -1.27 -6.84
N GLU A 136 -1.88 -1.08 -6.19
CA GLU A 136 -0.57 -1.47 -6.70
C GLU A 136 0.21 -2.13 -5.57
N THR A 137 1.08 -3.08 -5.92
CA THR A 137 1.86 -3.82 -4.94
C THR A 137 3.31 -3.87 -5.37
N TYR A 138 4.21 -3.59 -4.44
CA TYR A 138 5.65 -3.57 -4.67
C TYR A 138 6.29 -4.60 -3.74
N VAL A 139 7.30 -5.32 -4.24
CA VAL A 139 8.16 -6.17 -3.41
C VAL A 139 9.52 -5.48 -3.28
N ILE A 140 9.96 -5.30 -2.05
CA ILE A 140 11.19 -4.57 -1.73
C ILE A 140 12.10 -5.53 -0.98
N ASP A 141 13.36 -5.62 -1.41
CA ASP A 141 14.31 -6.57 -0.85
C ASP A 141 14.97 -6.06 0.44
N ARG A 142 15.86 -6.89 1.01
CA ARG A 142 16.54 -6.58 2.27
C ARG A 142 17.41 -5.33 2.20
N GLN A 143 17.86 -4.96 1.01
CA GLN A 143 18.66 -3.75 0.80
C GLN A 143 17.79 -2.52 0.51
N GLY A 144 16.47 -2.67 0.52
CA GLY A 144 15.56 -1.55 0.24
C GLY A 144 15.35 -1.28 -1.24
N VAL A 145 15.65 -2.24 -2.11
CA VAL A 145 15.54 -2.08 -3.56
C VAL A 145 14.24 -2.69 -4.06
N ILE A 146 13.51 -1.98 -4.90
CA ILE A 146 12.28 -2.48 -5.52
C ILE A 146 12.65 -3.55 -6.54
N ARG A 147 12.10 -4.76 -6.36
CA ARG A 147 12.36 -5.89 -7.25
C ARG A 147 11.17 -6.27 -8.11
N PHE A 148 9.96 -5.87 -7.70
CA PHE A 148 8.75 -6.26 -8.41
C PHE A 148 7.67 -5.21 -8.20
N LYS A 149 6.86 -4.98 -9.24
CA LYS A 149 5.68 -4.11 -9.17
C LYS A 149 4.53 -4.79 -9.90
N HIS A 150 3.41 -4.91 -9.22
CA HIS A 150 2.17 -5.41 -9.79
C HIS A 150 1.10 -4.32 -9.74
N VAL A 151 0.47 -4.05 -10.88
CA VAL A 151 -0.62 -3.08 -10.97
C VAL A 151 -1.94 -3.85 -11.04
N GLY A 152 -2.91 -3.42 -10.26
CA GLY A 152 -4.21 -4.07 -10.16
C GLY A 152 -4.28 -5.05 -9.00
N ALA A 153 -5.44 -5.69 -8.86
CA ALA A 153 -5.72 -6.59 -7.75
C ALA A 153 -4.80 -7.82 -7.77
N VAL A 154 -4.28 -8.18 -6.60
CA VAL A 154 -3.51 -9.42 -6.42
C VAL A 154 -4.50 -10.57 -6.27
N THR A 155 -4.28 -11.64 -7.04
CA THR A 155 -5.05 -12.89 -6.93
C THR A 155 -4.23 -13.92 -6.13
N ASP A 156 -4.82 -15.05 -5.77
CA ASP A 156 -4.11 -16.13 -5.10
C ASP A 156 -2.86 -16.55 -5.87
N ARG A 157 -2.97 -16.64 -7.18
CA ARG A 157 -1.85 -16.98 -8.05
C ARG A 157 -0.78 -15.91 -8.00
N LYS A 158 -1.17 -14.64 -7.97
CA LYS A 158 -0.22 -13.52 -7.91
C LYS A 158 0.45 -13.42 -6.55
N SER A 159 -0.26 -13.71 -5.46
CA SER A 159 0.35 -13.69 -4.14
C SER A 159 1.44 -14.75 -4.01
N THR A 160 1.25 -15.94 -4.57
CA THR A 160 2.28 -16.98 -4.63
C THR A 160 3.50 -16.48 -5.38
N ARG A 161 3.30 -15.82 -6.50
CA ARG A 161 4.37 -15.25 -7.31
C ARG A 161 5.13 -14.17 -6.56
N LEU A 162 4.43 -13.28 -5.87
CA LEU A 162 5.05 -12.23 -5.08
C LEU A 162 5.90 -12.83 -3.96
N ASN A 163 5.39 -13.87 -3.28
CA ASN A 163 6.12 -14.54 -2.23
C ASN A 163 7.41 -15.18 -2.77
N SER A 164 7.40 -15.75 -3.96
CA SER A 164 8.57 -16.39 -4.55
C SER A 164 9.61 -15.40 -5.09
N SER A 165 9.30 -14.11 -5.13
CA SER A 165 10.21 -13.06 -5.63
C SER A 165 11.33 -12.71 -4.64
N HIS A 166 11.30 -13.24 -3.42
CA HIS A 166 12.35 -12.99 -2.44
C HIS A 166 13.16 -14.27 -2.17
#